data_f328337f5b127fe5c3266637d079847d
#
_entry.id   f328337f5b127fe5c3266637d079847d
#
_cell.length_a   1.000
_cell.length_b   1.000
_cell.length_c   1.000
_cell.angle_alpha   90.00
_cell.angle_beta   90.00
_cell.angle_gamma   90.00
#
_symmetry.space_group_name_H-M   'P 1'
#
loop_
_entity.id
_entity.type
_entity.pdbx_description
1 polymer ?
#
loop_
_entity_poly.entity_id
_entity_poly.type
_entity_poly.pdbx_seq_one_letter_code
_entity_poly.pdbx_strand_id
1 'polypeptide(L)'
;MISKNSAQKFFTTHNLVSIIAFIGILILASCSPKTPSVQEIVDSAIAQSGGPTIDNASIHFKFRDHYYRATRENGQRTFERCMDKECILQRDVLDSKGDFTRFRESAPIQVPDSMKQRYANSVNSVHYFSVLPYGLNDPAVTKELIDIHDVKGQSYYRIKVTFAQEGGGEDFQDQYMYWIATDDYTVDYIAYNYQVDEGGTRFREAFNERIVNGVRFVDYRNYKPKTQFPPLTDLDAQFENNELKLLSTIETENPEVIPIVSN
;
A
#
# COMPACT_ATOMS: atom_id res chain seq x y z
N MET A 1 -71.90 24.16 -42.25
CA MET A 1 -71.50 22.99 -41.42
C MET A 1 -70.00 22.80 -41.58
N ILE A 2 -69.18 23.42 -40.77
CA ILE A 2 -67.75 23.32 -40.88
C ILE A 2 -67.21 22.59 -39.63
N SER A 3 -66.44 21.55 -39.91
CA SER A 3 -65.95 20.49 -39.06
C SER A 3 -65.13 20.99 -37.83
N LYS A 4 -65.59 20.61 -36.64
CA LYS A 4 -64.94 20.86 -35.33
C LYS A 4 -63.89 19.81 -34.92
N ASN A 5 -63.31 19.06 -35.86
CA ASN A 5 -62.50 17.87 -35.51
C ASN A 5 -60.97 17.98 -35.73
N SER A 6 -60.43 19.11 -36.15
CA SER A 6 -58.96 19.20 -36.39
C SER A 6 -58.15 19.80 -35.25
N ALA A 7 -58.75 20.51 -34.31
CA ALA A 7 -58.02 21.17 -33.21
C ALA A 7 -57.66 20.22 -32.02
N GLN A 8 -58.45 19.13 -31.83
CA GLN A 8 -58.24 18.24 -30.68
C GLN A 8 -57.12 17.20 -30.85
N LYS A 9 -56.71 16.91 -32.08
CA LYS A 9 -55.61 15.96 -32.35
C LYS A 9 -54.19 16.61 -32.21
N PHE A 10 -54.11 17.93 -32.36
CA PHE A 10 -52.80 18.61 -32.23
C PHE A 10 -52.36 18.82 -30.78
N PHE A 11 -53.30 18.94 -29.84
CA PHE A 11 -52.99 19.17 -28.44
C PHE A 11 -52.51 17.91 -27.70
N THR A 12 -52.94 16.73 -28.13
CA THR A 12 -52.55 15.45 -27.49
C THR A 12 -51.16 14.96 -27.89
N THR A 13 -50.71 15.26 -29.13
CA THR A 13 -49.37 14.86 -29.56
C THR A 13 -48.25 15.70 -28.96
N HIS A 14 -48.44 16.99 -28.79
CA HIS A 14 -47.44 17.86 -28.13
C HIS A 14 -47.21 17.53 -26.65
N ASN A 15 -48.28 17.19 -25.91
CA ASN A 15 -48.13 16.80 -24.50
C ASN A 15 -47.47 15.44 -24.34
N LEU A 16 -47.70 14.48 -25.26
CA LEU A 16 -47.07 13.16 -25.20
C LEU A 16 -45.56 13.22 -25.51
N VAL A 17 -45.15 14.03 -26.49
CA VAL A 17 -43.72 14.24 -26.83
C VAL A 17 -42.98 14.97 -25.70
N SER A 18 -43.62 15.96 -25.07
CA SER A 18 -43.02 16.67 -23.94
C SER A 18 -42.87 15.80 -22.71
N ILE A 19 -43.79 14.90 -22.42
CA ILE A 19 -43.73 13.95 -21.29
C ILE A 19 -42.62 12.89 -21.56
N ILE A 20 -42.48 12.39 -22.76
CA ILE A 20 -41.44 11.42 -23.13
C ILE A 20 -40.04 12.07 -23.08
N ALA A 21 -39.90 13.33 -23.51
CA ALA A 21 -38.64 14.08 -23.41
C ALA A 21 -38.25 14.35 -21.93
N PHE A 22 -39.21 14.61 -21.05
CA PHE A 22 -38.95 14.84 -19.62
C PHE A 22 -38.57 13.56 -18.88
N ILE A 23 -39.17 12.40 -19.23
CA ILE A 23 -38.80 11.10 -18.66
C ILE A 23 -37.41 10.68 -19.17
N GLY A 24 -37.06 10.95 -20.43
CA GLY A 24 -35.74 10.66 -20.99
C GLY A 24 -34.61 11.43 -20.29
N ILE A 25 -34.84 12.67 -19.83
CA ILE A 25 -33.85 13.48 -19.10
C ILE A 25 -33.70 12.99 -17.66
N LEU A 26 -34.74 12.45 -17.03
CA LEU A 26 -34.68 11.92 -15.68
C LEU A 26 -33.88 10.60 -15.56
N ILE A 27 -33.77 9.83 -16.65
CA ILE A 27 -33.01 8.56 -16.66
C ILE A 27 -31.47 8.82 -16.76
N LEU A 28 -31.04 9.96 -17.27
CA LEU A 28 -29.63 10.31 -17.40
C LEU A 28 -29.01 10.87 -16.10
N ALA A 29 -29.79 11.15 -15.07
CA ALA A 29 -29.34 11.81 -13.85
C ALA A 29 -28.97 10.86 -12.70
N SER A 30 -28.95 9.53 -12.89
CA SER A 30 -28.80 8.55 -11.78
C SER A 30 -27.56 7.67 -11.88
N CYS A 31 -26.46 8.16 -12.41
CA CYS A 31 -25.15 7.53 -12.21
C CYS A 31 -24.25 8.48 -11.40
N SER A 32 -24.53 8.61 -10.10
CA SER A 32 -23.47 9.03 -9.19
C SER A 32 -22.44 7.91 -9.15
N PRO A 33 -21.16 8.16 -9.45
CA PRO A 33 -20.14 7.13 -9.30
C PRO A 33 -20.16 6.64 -7.86
N LYS A 34 -20.41 5.35 -7.68
CA LYS A 34 -20.39 4.73 -6.34
C LYS A 34 -18.95 4.78 -5.84
N THR A 35 -18.72 5.35 -4.67
CA THR A 35 -17.42 5.27 -4.01
C THR A 35 -17.02 3.79 -3.88
N PRO A 36 -15.82 3.39 -4.35
CA PRO A 36 -15.39 2.01 -4.24
C PRO A 36 -15.29 1.59 -2.77
N SER A 37 -15.49 0.32 -2.50
CA SER A 37 -15.28 -0.25 -1.16
C SER A 37 -13.80 -0.21 -0.79
N VAL A 38 -13.50 -0.28 0.51
CA VAL A 38 -12.11 -0.33 0.99
C VAL A 38 -11.33 -1.50 0.38
N GLN A 39 -11.99 -2.64 0.14
CA GLN A 39 -11.36 -3.79 -0.50
C GLN A 39 -11.02 -3.51 -1.96
N GLU A 40 -11.94 -2.93 -2.74
CA GLU A 40 -11.70 -2.56 -4.14
C GLU A 40 -10.56 -1.54 -4.26
N ILE A 41 -10.46 -0.57 -3.33
CA ILE A 41 -9.37 0.42 -3.31
C ILE A 41 -8.03 -0.28 -3.08
N VAL A 42 -7.95 -1.15 -2.08
CA VAL A 42 -6.70 -1.85 -1.73
C VAL A 42 -6.30 -2.85 -2.82
N ASP A 43 -7.25 -3.59 -3.40
CA ASP A 43 -6.97 -4.51 -4.51
C ASP A 43 -6.41 -3.77 -5.73
N SER A 44 -6.98 -2.60 -6.03
CA SER A 44 -6.50 -1.74 -7.12
C SER A 44 -5.08 -1.21 -6.82
N ALA A 45 -4.81 -0.79 -5.59
CA ALA A 45 -3.49 -0.32 -5.18
C ALA A 45 -2.43 -1.43 -5.23
N ILE A 46 -2.77 -2.65 -4.82
CA ILE A 46 -1.88 -3.82 -4.92
C ILE A 46 -1.62 -4.15 -6.40
N ALA A 47 -2.66 -4.16 -7.24
CA ALA A 47 -2.51 -4.41 -8.66
C ALA A 47 -1.63 -3.35 -9.34
N GLN A 48 -1.86 -2.07 -9.06
CA GLN A 48 -1.07 -0.94 -9.58
C GLN A 48 0.41 -1.03 -9.17
N SER A 49 0.69 -1.55 -7.98
CA SER A 49 2.05 -1.73 -7.48
C SER A 49 2.75 -3.02 -7.97
N GLY A 50 2.08 -3.81 -8.82
CA GLY A 50 2.65 -5.01 -9.43
C GLY A 50 2.45 -6.29 -8.61
N GLY A 51 1.41 -6.35 -7.76
CA GLY A 51 1.11 -7.48 -6.90
C GLY A 51 1.16 -8.84 -7.60
N PRO A 52 0.53 -9.04 -8.77
CA PRO A 52 0.59 -10.32 -9.49
C PRO A 52 2.01 -10.76 -9.89
N THR A 53 2.90 -9.81 -10.17
CA THR A 53 4.32 -10.12 -10.46
C THR A 53 5.05 -10.51 -9.17
N ILE A 54 4.76 -9.82 -8.06
CA ILE A 54 5.40 -10.06 -6.75
C ILE A 54 5.11 -11.48 -6.24
N ASP A 55 3.94 -12.04 -6.54
CA ASP A 55 3.53 -13.39 -6.11
C ASP A 55 4.45 -14.51 -6.61
N ASN A 56 5.09 -14.31 -7.78
CA ASN A 56 5.97 -15.30 -8.40
C ASN A 56 7.23 -14.60 -8.93
N ALA A 57 8.03 -14.05 -8.02
CA ALA A 57 9.28 -13.37 -8.37
C ALA A 57 10.33 -13.48 -7.27
N SER A 58 11.58 -13.32 -7.69
CA SER A 58 12.70 -13.00 -6.82
C SER A 58 13.02 -11.51 -6.96
N ILE A 59 12.89 -10.75 -5.87
CA ILE A 59 13.13 -9.31 -5.81
C ILE A 59 14.39 -9.05 -5.04
N HIS A 60 15.35 -8.37 -5.67
CA HIS A 60 16.65 -8.04 -5.09
C HIS A 60 16.81 -6.53 -5.03
N PHE A 61 17.42 -6.03 -3.97
CA PHE A 61 17.78 -4.63 -3.84
C PHE A 61 18.86 -4.43 -2.77
N LYS A 62 19.47 -3.26 -2.77
CA LYS A 62 20.33 -2.83 -1.68
C LYS A 62 19.60 -1.78 -0.84
N PHE A 63 19.69 -1.90 0.49
CA PHE A 63 19.24 -0.89 1.42
C PHE A 63 20.29 -0.67 2.50
N ARG A 64 20.82 0.56 2.54
CA ARG A 64 21.98 0.91 3.40
C ARG A 64 23.18 -0.01 3.10
N ASP A 65 23.71 -0.65 4.14
CA ASP A 65 24.91 -1.49 4.03
C ASP A 65 24.61 -2.97 3.74
N HIS A 66 23.36 -3.31 3.42
CA HIS A 66 22.94 -4.70 3.22
C HIS A 66 22.23 -4.91 1.88
N TYR A 67 22.37 -6.12 1.36
CA TYR A 67 21.63 -6.62 0.21
C TYR A 67 20.46 -7.45 0.68
N TYR A 68 19.33 -7.31 0.02
CA TYR A 68 18.08 -7.98 0.35
C TYR A 68 17.60 -8.78 -0.84
N ARG A 69 17.09 -9.98 -0.57
CA ARG A 69 16.48 -10.85 -1.57
C ARG A 69 15.17 -11.42 -1.02
N ALA A 70 14.06 -11.20 -1.72
CA ALA A 70 12.78 -11.79 -1.43
C ALA A 70 12.40 -12.74 -2.55
N THR A 71 12.25 -14.02 -2.26
CA THR A 71 11.74 -15.01 -3.21
C THR A 71 10.33 -15.39 -2.81
N ARG A 72 9.39 -15.27 -3.75
CA ARG A 72 7.99 -15.71 -3.59
C ARG A 72 7.65 -16.64 -4.73
N GLU A 73 7.17 -17.82 -4.38
CA GLU A 73 6.83 -18.87 -5.33
C GLU A 73 5.80 -19.82 -4.72
N ASN A 74 4.71 -20.11 -5.46
CA ASN A 74 3.67 -21.06 -5.04
C ASN A 74 3.10 -20.79 -3.63
N GLY A 75 2.92 -19.50 -3.27
CA GLY A 75 2.42 -19.07 -1.96
C GLY A 75 3.44 -19.21 -0.81
N GLN A 76 4.67 -19.64 -1.10
CA GLN A 76 5.77 -19.65 -0.13
C GLN A 76 6.63 -18.41 -0.29
N ARG A 77 7.26 -17.97 0.80
CA ARG A 77 8.19 -16.84 0.76
C ARG A 77 9.47 -17.14 1.53
N THR A 78 10.57 -16.61 1.04
CA THR A 78 11.84 -16.58 1.76
C THR A 78 12.39 -15.16 1.68
N PHE A 79 12.74 -14.58 2.81
CA PHE A 79 13.36 -13.27 2.90
C PHE A 79 14.80 -13.41 3.37
N GLU A 80 15.70 -12.75 2.69
CA GLU A 80 17.13 -12.78 3.00
C GLU A 80 17.67 -11.37 3.19
N ARG A 81 18.61 -11.23 4.12
CA ARG A 81 19.45 -10.05 4.30
C ARG A 81 20.91 -10.49 4.30
N CYS A 82 21.71 -9.92 3.42
CA CYS A 82 23.09 -10.33 3.17
C CYS A 82 24.07 -9.17 3.44
N MET A 83 25.28 -9.47 3.88
CA MET A 83 26.34 -8.48 4.02
C MET A 83 27.01 -8.14 2.68
N ASP A 84 26.99 -9.07 1.74
CA ASP A 84 27.56 -8.94 0.38
C ASP A 84 26.52 -9.30 -0.68
N LYS A 85 26.72 -8.84 -1.91
CA LYS A 85 25.78 -9.05 -3.02
C LYS A 85 25.57 -10.53 -3.35
N GLU A 86 26.59 -11.35 -3.22
CA GLU A 86 26.57 -12.78 -3.47
C GLU A 86 25.95 -13.60 -2.32
N CYS A 87 25.71 -12.96 -1.15
CA CYS A 87 25.18 -13.60 0.07
C CYS A 87 26.07 -14.75 0.62
N ILE A 88 27.40 -14.59 0.54
CA ILE A 88 28.38 -15.59 0.98
C ILE A 88 28.88 -15.31 2.40
N LEU A 89 29.30 -14.05 2.68
CA LEU A 89 29.93 -13.70 3.96
C LEU A 89 29.01 -13.93 5.16
N GLN A 90 27.84 -13.34 5.12
CA GLN A 90 26.77 -13.58 6.10
C GLN A 90 25.42 -13.38 5.45
N ARG A 91 24.51 -14.32 5.72
CA ARG A 91 23.14 -14.32 5.23
C ARG A 91 22.17 -14.64 6.36
N ASP A 92 21.23 -13.76 6.60
CA ASP A 92 20.06 -13.98 7.44
C ASP A 92 18.91 -14.44 6.57
N VAL A 93 18.25 -15.52 6.94
CA VAL A 93 17.11 -16.10 6.23
C VAL A 93 15.91 -16.16 7.14
N LEU A 94 14.79 -15.65 6.68
CA LEU A 94 13.48 -15.77 7.32
C LEU A 94 12.57 -16.52 6.34
N ASP A 95 12.13 -17.70 6.74
CA ASP A 95 11.28 -18.54 5.89
C ASP A 95 9.78 -18.21 6.01
N SER A 96 8.96 -18.95 5.26
CA SER A 96 7.50 -18.76 5.23
C SER A 96 6.81 -19.13 6.55
N LYS A 97 7.46 -19.87 7.44
CA LYS A 97 6.95 -20.23 8.78
C LYS A 97 7.34 -19.20 9.83
N GLY A 98 8.21 -18.23 9.49
CA GLY A 98 8.77 -17.27 10.41
C GLY A 98 10.05 -17.75 11.11
N ASP A 99 10.62 -18.89 10.70
CA ASP A 99 11.84 -19.40 11.28
C ASP A 99 13.06 -18.61 10.79
N PHE A 100 13.85 -18.11 11.72
CA PHE A 100 15.07 -17.34 11.44
C PHE A 100 16.31 -18.21 11.55
N THR A 101 17.14 -18.16 10.50
CA THR A 101 18.46 -18.83 10.48
C THR A 101 19.51 -17.85 9.95
N ARG A 102 20.65 -17.78 10.62
CA ARG A 102 21.85 -17.06 10.14
C ARG A 102 22.90 -18.02 9.61
N PHE A 103 23.42 -17.72 8.44
CA PHE A 103 24.51 -18.45 7.81
C PHE A 103 25.77 -17.56 7.76
N ARG A 104 26.93 -18.19 7.88
CA ARG A 104 28.24 -17.60 7.60
C ARG A 104 29.01 -18.57 6.73
N GLU A 105 29.53 -18.11 5.59
CA GLU A 105 30.23 -18.96 4.62
C GLU A 105 29.45 -20.27 4.33
N SER A 106 28.14 -20.13 4.11
CA SER A 106 27.20 -21.22 3.84
C SER A 106 26.89 -22.18 5.00
N ALA A 107 27.53 -22.05 6.15
CA ALA A 107 27.23 -22.86 7.35
C ALA A 107 26.26 -22.13 8.27
N PRO A 108 25.21 -22.81 8.81
CA PRO A 108 24.35 -22.21 9.80
C PRO A 108 25.15 -21.97 11.10
N ILE A 109 24.93 -20.80 11.72
CA ILE A 109 25.55 -20.46 13.00
C ILE A 109 24.50 -20.22 14.08
N GLN A 110 24.88 -20.48 15.31
CA GLN A 110 24.01 -20.27 16.46
C GLN A 110 23.80 -18.75 16.69
N VAL A 111 22.55 -18.36 16.83
CA VAL A 111 22.14 -17.02 17.23
C VAL A 111 21.40 -17.14 18.56
N PRO A 112 21.73 -16.32 19.59
CA PRO A 112 20.98 -16.34 20.83
C PRO A 112 19.47 -16.16 20.60
N ASP A 113 18.63 -16.93 21.28
CA ASP A 113 17.17 -16.90 21.08
C ASP A 113 16.59 -15.51 21.35
N SER A 114 17.15 -14.77 22.31
CA SER A 114 16.78 -13.38 22.58
C SER A 114 17.05 -12.39 21.41
N MET A 115 17.87 -12.79 20.46
CA MET A 115 18.23 -11.96 19.29
C MET A 115 17.54 -12.43 18.00
N LYS A 116 17.13 -13.69 17.93
CA LYS A 116 16.50 -14.25 16.70
C LYS A 116 15.31 -13.44 16.27
N GLN A 117 14.40 -13.13 17.20
CA GLN A 117 13.18 -12.40 16.89
C GLN A 117 13.49 -10.96 16.40
N ARG A 118 14.42 -10.27 17.07
CA ARG A 118 14.83 -8.92 16.61
C ARG A 118 15.41 -8.93 15.20
N TYR A 119 16.21 -9.94 14.87
CA TYR A 119 16.76 -10.07 13.51
C TYR A 119 15.67 -10.44 12.51
N ALA A 120 14.76 -11.37 12.85
CA ALA A 120 13.62 -11.72 12.02
C ALA A 120 12.75 -10.51 11.70
N ASN A 121 12.37 -9.73 12.72
CA ASN A 121 11.58 -8.50 12.56
C ASN A 121 12.30 -7.47 11.69
N SER A 122 13.62 -7.30 11.90
CA SER A 122 14.43 -6.38 11.09
C SER A 122 14.51 -6.80 9.61
N VAL A 123 14.59 -8.10 9.32
CA VAL A 123 14.54 -8.61 7.94
C VAL A 123 13.15 -8.41 7.35
N ASN A 124 12.10 -8.83 8.07
CA ASN A 124 10.72 -8.76 7.62
C ASN A 124 10.30 -7.31 7.29
N SER A 125 10.61 -6.36 8.17
CA SER A 125 10.17 -4.96 8.01
C SER A 125 10.73 -4.31 6.75
N VAL A 126 12.01 -4.57 6.40
CA VAL A 126 12.59 -3.99 5.17
C VAL A 126 11.90 -4.56 3.93
N HIS A 127 11.67 -5.87 3.89
CA HIS A 127 10.96 -6.50 2.77
C HIS A 127 9.49 -6.04 2.69
N TYR A 128 8.81 -5.90 3.82
CA TYR A 128 7.44 -5.40 3.87
C TYR A 128 7.32 -4.00 3.29
N PHE A 129 8.15 -3.07 3.75
CA PHE A 129 8.11 -1.67 3.29
C PHE A 129 8.59 -1.48 1.86
N SER A 130 9.41 -2.39 1.30
CA SER A 130 9.94 -2.26 -0.05
C SER A 130 8.91 -2.48 -1.17
N VAL A 131 7.81 -3.18 -0.88
CA VAL A 131 6.78 -3.58 -1.86
C VAL A 131 5.36 -3.19 -1.44
N LEU A 132 5.22 -2.15 -0.61
CA LEU A 132 3.89 -1.66 -0.23
C LEU A 132 3.09 -1.21 -1.47
N PRO A 133 1.79 -1.48 -1.49
CA PRO A 133 0.91 -2.03 -0.43
C PRO A 133 0.67 -3.55 -0.50
N TYR A 134 1.55 -4.33 -1.12
CA TYR A 134 1.37 -5.75 -1.43
C TYR A 134 0.80 -6.60 -0.25
N GLY A 135 1.28 -6.41 0.98
CA GLY A 135 0.85 -7.19 2.16
C GLY A 135 -0.51 -6.79 2.75
N LEU A 136 -1.22 -5.80 2.18
CA LEU A 136 -2.48 -5.32 2.80
C LEU A 136 -3.66 -6.29 2.69
N ASN A 137 -3.53 -7.38 1.94
CA ASN A 137 -4.54 -8.45 1.87
C ASN A 137 -4.21 -9.67 2.73
N ASP A 138 -3.16 -9.60 3.56
CA ASP A 138 -2.85 -10.67 4.50
C ASP A 138 -4.02 -10.88 5.49
N PRO A 139 -4.32 -12.12 5.91
CA PRO A 139 -5.47 -12.43 6.77
C PRO A 139 -5.51 -11.67 8.09
N ALA A 140 -4.34 -11.29 8.63
CA ALA A 140 -4.23 -10.54 9.88
C ALA A 140 -4.54 -9.04 9.73
N VAL A 141 -4.72 -8.53 8.49
CA VAL A 141 -4.89 -7.10 8.20
C VAL A 141 -6.36 -6.70 8.20
N THR A 142 -6.70 -5.71 9.03
CA THR A 142 -8.00 -5.04 9.01
C THR A 142 -7.85 -3.66 8.37
N LYS A 143 -8.76 -3.33 7.45
CA LYS A 143 -8.74 -2.10 6.65
C LYS A 143 -10.04 -1.32 6.84
N GLU A 144 -9.93 -0.01 7.02
CA GLU A 144 -11.06 0.90 7.18
C GLU A 144 -10.85 2.14 6.31
N LEU A 145 -11.80 2.43 5.42
CA LEU A 145 -11.82 3.70 4.69
C LEU A 145 -12.31 4.80 5.65
N ILE A 146 -11.44 5.74 5.98
CA ILE A 146 -11.78 6.85 6.86
C ILE A 146 -12.56 7.92 6.09
N ASP A 147 -11.98 8.42 5.00
CA ASP A 147 -12.56 9.43 4.13
C ASP A 147 -11.79 9.58 2.81
N ILE A 148 -12.17 10.58 2.02
CA ILE A 148 -11.38 11.09 0.90
C ILE A 148 -10.87 12.46 1.31
N HIS A 149 -9.56 12.70 1.19
CA HIS A 149 -8.91 13.93 1.63
C HIS A 149 -7.90 14.43 0.61
N ASP A 150 -7.80 15.73 0.44
CA ASP A 150 -6.85 16.34 -0.49
C ASP A 150 -5.53 16.64 0.22
N VAL A 151 -4.42 16.28 -0.41
CA VAL A 151 -3.06 16.62 0.03
C VAL A 151 -2.32 17.21 -1.15
N LYS A 152 -1.80 18.42 -1.02
CA LYS A 152 -1.09 19.15 -2.10
C LYS A 152 -1.86 19.21 -3.43
N GLY A 153 -3.19 19.25 -3.35
CA GLY A 153 -4.08 19.38 -4.52
C GLY A 153 -4.40 18.06 -5.24
N GLN A 154 -3.99 16.93 -4.71
CA GLN A 154 -4.35 15.59 -5.14
C GLN A 154 -5.29 14.94 -4.12
N SER A 155 -6.36 14.27 -4.59
CA SER A 155 -7.32 13.56 -3.73
C SER A 155 -6.84 12.14 -3.42
N TYR A 156 -7.00 11.73 -2.15
CA TYR A 156 -6.58 10.43 -1.64
C TYR A 156 -7.69 9.75 -0.85
N TYR A 157 -7.85 8.43 -1.02
CA TYR A 157 -8.50 7.58 -0.04
C TYR A 157 -7.58 7.44 1.17
N ARG A 158 -8.05 7.83 2.37
CA ARG A 158 -7.32 7.56 3.60
C ARG A 158 -7.78 6.24 4.21
N ILE A 159 -6.88 5.26 4.20
CA ILE A 159 -7.15 3.90 4.66
C ILE A 159 -6.40 3.67 5.97
N LYS A 160 -7.14 3.46 7.06
CA LYS A 160 -6.57 3.00 8.33
C LYS A 160 -6.35 1.48 8.27
N VAL A 161 -5.19 1.04 8.74
CA VAL A 161 -4.80 -0.38 8.78
C VAL A 161 -4.38 -0.72 10.20
N THR A 162 -4.89 -1.85 10.68
CA THR A 162 -4.53 -2.46 11.97
C THR A 162 -4.33 -3.96 11.78
N PHE A 163 -3.71 -4.61 12.75
CA PHE A 163 -3.37 -6.02 12.67
C PHE A 163 -4.02 -6.81 13.81
N ALA A 164 -4.48 -8.02 13.51
CA ALA A 164 -4.90 -8.96 14.54
C ALA A 164 -3.66 -9.48 15.30
N GLN A 165 -3.82 -9.80 16.58
CA GLN A 165 -2.74 -10.36 17.38
C GLN A 165 -2.25 -11.71 16.82
N GLU A 166 -3.17 -12.54 16.34
CA GLU A 166 -2.84 -13.79 15.65
C GLU A 166 -2.44 -13.49 14.20
N GLY A 167 -1.21 -13.78 13.84
CA GLY A 167 -0.66 -13.53 12.51
C GLY A 167 -0.14 -12.11 12.26
N GLY A 168 -0.39 -11.16 13.16
CA GLY A 168 0.04 -9.75 13.01
C GLY A 168 1.50 -9.49 13.41
N GLY A 169 2.21 -10.51 13.90
CA GLY A 169 3.59 -10.36 14.36
C GLY A 169 3.69 -9.70 15.75
N GLU A 170 4.90 -9.30 16.14
CA GLU A 170 5.12 -8.61 17.43
C GLU A 170 4.57 -7.18 17.42
N ASP A 171 4.55 -6.54 16.28
CA ASP A 171 4.14 -5.15 16.10
C ASP A 171 2.62 -5.01 15.79
N PHE A 172 1.80 -6.02 16.19
CA PHE A 172 0.35 -6.03 15.92
C PHE A 172 -0.40 -4.83 16.52
N GLN A 173 0.17 -4.17 17.53
CA GLN A 173 -0.41 -2.97 18.14
C GLN A 173 -0.18 -1.69 17.32
N ASP A 174 0.69 -1.76 16.31
CA ASP A 174 0.96 -0.65 15.43
C ASP A 174 -0.27 -0.31 14.59
N GLN A 175 -0.49 0.98 14.38
CA GLN A 175 -1.54 1.49 13.51
C GLN A 175 -0.92 2.21 12.34
N TYR A 176 -1.47 1.97 11.16
CA TYR A 176 -1.03 2.61 9.92
C TYR A 176 -2.15 3.44 9.30
N MET A 177 -1.78 4.46 8.56
CA MET A 177 -2.63 5.22 7.65
C MET A 177 -1.94 5.27 6.29
N TYR A 178 -2.68 4.92 5.24
CA TYR A 178 -2.25 4.99 3.86
C TYR A 178 -3.05 6.04 3.13
N TRP A 179 -2.38 6.87 2.33
CA TRP A 179 -3.00 7.77 1.37
C TRP A 179 -2.83 7.15 0.00
N ILE A 180 -3.93 6.65 -0.56
CA ILE A 180 -4.00 5.99 -1.87
C ILE A 180 -4.65 6.97 -2.84
N ALA A 181 -3.96 7.38 -3.90
CA ALA A 181 -4.46 8.35 -4.87
C ALA A 181 -5.76 7.85 -5.53
N THR A 182 -6.73 8.77 -5.72
CA THR A 182 -8.06 8.38 -6.22
C THR A 182 -8.08 8.13 -7.72
N ASP A 183 -7.11 8.63 -8.47
CA ASP A 183 -7.04 8.57 -9.93
C ASP A 183 -6.25 7.36 -10.46
N ASP A 184 -5.17 6.95 -9.77
CA ASP A 184 -4.31 5.85 -10.23
C ASP A 184 -4.03 4.77 -9.19
N TYR A 185 -4.57 4.92 -7.96
CA TYR A 185 -4.40 3.99 -6.83
C TYR A 185 -2.96 3.82 -6.35
N THR A 186 -2.05 4.75 -6.65
CA THR A 186 -0.71 4.74 -6.06
C THR A 186 -0.74 5.11 -4.58
N VAL A 187 0.17 4.52 -3.79
CA VAL A 187 0.39 4.90 -2.39
C VAL A 187 1.50 5.94 -2.36
N ASP A 188 1.14 7.19 -2.01
CA ASP A 188 2.09 8.29 -1.99
C ASP A 188 2.51 8.71 -0.59
N TYR A 189 1.64 8.50 0.41
CA TYR A 189 1.98 8.76 1.80
C TYR A 189 1.59 7.60 2.69
N ILE A 190 2.38 7.40 3.75
CA ILE A 190 2.14 6.41 4.80
C ILE A 190 2.44 7.06 6.14
N ALA A 191 1.58 6.87 7.11
CA ALA A 191 1.89 7.18 8.50
C ALA A 191 1.71 5.96 9.39
N TYR A 192 2.46 5.89 10.48
CA TYR A 192 2.27 4.82 11.46
C TYR A 192 2.78 5.21 12.84
N ASN A 193 2.11 4.65 13.84
CA ASN A 193 2.56 4.62 15.23
C ASN A 193 3.25 3.28 15.48
N TYR A 194 4.32 3.27 16.24
CA TYR A 194 5.03 2.07 16.67
C TYR A 194 5.34 2.14 18.17
N GLN A 195 5.43 0.96 18.83
CA GLN A 195 5.57 0.88 20.29
C GLN A 195 6.96 0.46 20.75
N VAL A 196 7.80 -0.12 19.89
CA VAL A 196 9.15 -0.56 20.23
C VAL A 196 10.09 0.62 20.47
N ASP A 197 11.14 0.46 21.31
CA ASP A 197 12.16 1.46 21.60
C ASP A 197 11.57 2.85 21.96
N GLU A 198 10.74 2.91 23.01
CA GLU A 198 10.01 4.12 23.47
C GLU A 198 8.88 4.58 22.54
N GLY A 199 8.75 3.96 21.39
CA GLY A 199 7.67 4.24 20.45
C GLY A 199 7.77 5.59 19.75
N GLY A 200 6.74 5.86 18.94
CA GLY A 200 6.63 7.15 18.23
C GLY A 200 5.80 7.06 16.97
N THR A 201 5.80 8.15 16.22
CA THR A 201 5.07 8.28 14.96
C THR A 201 6.02 8.63 13.83
N ARG A 202 5.73 8.07 12.65
CA ARG A 202 6.42 8.42 11.40
C ARG A 202 5.38 8.80 10.35
N PHE A 203 5.78 9.70 9.48
CA PHE A 203 5.10 10.03 8.23
C PHE A 203 6.11 9.88 7.10
N ARG A 204 5.73 9.23 6.02
CA ARG A 204 6.59 8.99 4.86
C ARG A 204 5.93 9.53 3.60
N GLU A 205 6.68 10.32 2.84
CA GLU A 205 6.33 10.80 1.51
C GLU A 205 7.09 9.98 0.48
N ALA A 206 6.39 9.32 -0.44
CA ALA A 206 7.00 8.59 -1.54
C ALA A 206 7.61 9.59 -2.56
N PHE A 207 8.76 9.23 -3.12
CA PHE A 207 9.40 9.95 -4.20
C PHE A 207 10.27 9.00 -5.03
N ASN A 208 10.84 9.49 -6.14
CA ASN A 208 11.74 8.72 -7.01
C ASN A 208 11.13 7.37 -7.43
N GLU A 209 9.93 7.42 -8.00
CA GLU A 209 9.24 6.23 -8.48
C GLU A 209 9.98 5.54 -9.62
N ARG A 210 10.03 4.22 -9.57
CA ARG A 210 10.62 3.35 -10.59
C ARG A 210 9.74 2.12 -10.80
N ILE A 211 9.45 1.78 -12.05
CA ILE A 211 8.78 0.53 -12.40
C ILE A 211 9.83 -0.44 -12.95
N VAL A 212 10.04 -1.55 -12.25
CA VAL A 212 11.00 -2.59 -12.63
C VAL A 212 10.25 -3.89 -12.87
N ASN A 213 10.23 -4.36 -14.12
CA ASN A 213 9.47 -5.55 -14.55
C ASN A 213 8.03 -5.58 -14.00
N GLY A 214 7.34 -4.42 -14.05
CA GLY A 214 5.96 -4.28 -13.61
C GLY A 214 5.75 -4.10 -12.11
N VAL A 215 6.81 -4.05 -11.30
CA VAL A 215 6.74 -3.77 -9.87
C VAL A 215 7.14 -2.31 -9.59
N ARG A 216 6.32 -1.61 -8.83
CA ARG A 216 6.55 -0.23 -8.40
C ARG A 216 7.48 -0.19 -7.19
N PHE A 217 8.55 0.58 -7.31
CA PHE A 217 9.45 0.93 -6.21
C PHE A 217 9.45 2.43 -6.01
N VAL A 218 9.47 2.85 -4.76
CA VAL A 218 9.63 4.26 -4.36
C VAL A 218 10.68 4.37 -3.27
N ASP A 219 11.26 5.55 -3.16
CA ASP A 219 12.03 5.96 -2.00
C ASP A 219 11.12 6.80 -1.09
N TYR A 220 11.50 6.96 0.18
CA TYR A 220 10.69 7.73 1.13
C TYR A 220 11.49 8.83 1.80
N ARG A 221 10.91 10.04 1.86
CA ARG A 221 11.27 11.04 2.86
C ARG A 221 10.58 10.68 4.16
N ASN A 222 11.34 10.46 5.21
CA ASN A 222 10.85 9.97 6.50
C ASN A 222 10.83 11.12 7.50
N TYR A 223 9.64 11.47 7.98
CA TYR A 223 9.39 12.58 8.88
C TYR A 223 8.92 12.10 10.24
N LYS A 224 9.07 12.97 11.26
CA LYS A 224 8.39 12.80 12.54
C LYS A 224 7.62 14.07 12.95
N PRO A 225 6.48 13.94 13.65
CA PRO A 225 5.78 15.06 14.26
C PRO A 225 6.51 15.56 15.51
N LYS A 226 6.10 16.73 16.02
CA LYS A 226 6.56 17.30 17.29
C LYS A 226 6.04 16.49 18.48
N THR A 227 4.76 16.09 18.42
CA THR A 227 4.11 15.24 19.42
C THR A 227 4.42 13.79 19.14
N GLN A 228 4.65 12.97 20.16
CA GLN A 228 5.07 11.58 20.01
C GLN A 228 4.01 10.69 19.34
N PHE A 229 2.73 10.84 19.74
CA PHE A 229 1.60 10.06 19.24
C PHE A 229 0.41 10.97 18.89
N PRO A 230 0.49 11.79 17.84
CA PRO A 230 -0.67 12.53 17.36
C PRO A 230 -1.63 11.57 16.64
N PRO A 231 -2.91 11.97 16.42
CA PRO A 231 -3.79 11.26 15.49
C PRO A 231 -3.13 11.16 14.12
N LEU A 232 -3.15 9.95 13.52
CA LEU A 232 -2.53 9.75 12.19
C LEU A 232 -3.25 10.55 11.10
N THR A 233 -4.53 10.85 11.31
CA THR A 233 -5.37 11.70 10.43
C THR A 233 -4.93 13.16 10.36
N ASP A 234 -4.10 13.63 11.28
CA ASP A 234 -3.67 15.03 11.33
C ASP A 234 -2.32 15.25 10.65
N LEU A 235 -1.64 14.15 10.25
CA LEU A 235 -0.25 14.21 9.78
C LEU A 235 -0.10 14.78 8.38
N ASP A 236 -1.08 14.62 7.51
CA ASP A 236 -1.11 15.24 6.19
C ASP A 236 -1.20 16.77 6.30
N ALA A 237 -2.11 17.30 7.15
CA ALA A 237 -2.20 18.73 7.40
C ALA A 237 -0.91 19.29 8.04
N GLN A 238 -0.31 18.57 9.02
CA GLN A 238 0.98 18.94 9.59
C GLN A 238 2.10 18.94 8.54
N PHE A 239 2.07 17.99 7.60
CA PHE A 239 3.03 17.91 6.50
C PHE A 239 2.89 19.11 5.56
N GLU A 240 1.67 19.46 5.13
CA GLU A 240 1.40 20.63 4.26
C GLU A 240 1.82 21.94 4.92
N ASN A 241 1.63 22.06 6.22
CA ASN A 241 2.03 23.22 7.01
C ASN A 241 3.53 23.27 7.37
N ASN A 242 4.35 22.30 6.89
CA ASN A 242 5.77 22.16 7.22
C ASN A 242 6.05 22.02 8.73
N GLU A 243 5.15 21.38 9.47
CA GLU A 243 5.28 21.15 10.90
C GLU A 243 6.01 19.86 11.25
N LEU A 244 6.18 18.96 10.29
CA LEU A 244 6.90 17.70 10.44
C LEU A 244 8.40 17.92 10.24
N LYS A 245 9.22 17.25 11.07
CA LYS A 245 10.69 17.27 10.95
C LYS A 245 11.17 16.13 10.07
N LEU A 246 11.87 16.42 8.98
CA LEU A 246 12.58 15.42 8.16
C LEU A 246 13.71 14.79 9.01
N LEU A 247 13.71 13.45 9.08
CA LEU A 247 14.71 12.65 9.80
C LEU A 247 15.75 12.05 8.87
N SER A 248 15.32 11.49 7.75
CA SER A 248 16.16 10.73 6.82
C SER A 248 15.46 10.51 5.50
N THR A 249 16.21 10.09 4.49
CA THR A 249 15.71 9.40 3.30
C THR A 249 15.85 7.90 3.48
N ILE A 250 14.94 7.14 2.87
CA ILE A 250 14.93 5.69 2.82
C ILE A 250 14.95 5.34 1.34
N GLU A 251 16.06 4.84 0.86
CA GLU A 251 16.29 4.59 -0.56
C GLU A 251 16.42 3.10 -0.83
N THR A 252 15.66 2.61 -1.81
CA THR A 252 15.77 1.23 -2.32
C THR A 252 16.69 1.26 -3.54
N GLU A 253 17.96 0.93 -3.32
CA GLU A 253 19.00 1.02 -4.36
C GLU A 253 18.98 -0.19 -5.28
N ASN A 254 19.07 0.06 -6.60
CA ASN A 254 19.23 -0.95 -7.66
C ASN A 254 18.22 -2.12 -7.55
N PRO A 255 16.90 -1.85 -7.51
CA PRO A 255 15.92 -2.92 -7.47
C PRO A 255 15.95 -3.75 -8.76
N GLU A 256 15.93 -5.06 -8.60
CA GLU A 256 15.85 -6.06 -9.66
C GLU A 256 14.64 -6.96 -9.38
N VAL A 257 13.84 -7.26 -10.39
CA VAL A 257 12.70 -8.19 -10.30
C VAL A 257 12.93 -9.29 -11.32
N ILE A 258 13.02 -10.53 -10.87
CA ILE A 258 13.25 -11.73 -11.66
C ILE A 258 12.01 -12.59 -11.55
N PRO A 259 11.15 -12.64 -12.59
CA PRO A 259 9.98 -13.51 -12.59
C PRO A 259 10.37 -14.98 -12.47
N ILE A 260 9.64 -15.73 -11.65
CA ILE A 260 9.77 -17.17 -11.54
C ILE A 260 8.70 -17.80 -12.42
N VAL A 261 9.14 -18.54 -13.42
CA VAL A 261 8.24 -19.28 -14.33
C VAL A 261 8.00 -20.64 -13.70
N SER A 262 6.78 -20.86 -13.20
CA SER A 262 6.37 -22.19 -12.75
C SER A 262 6.26 -23.12 -13.98
N ASN A 263 7.00 -24.21 -13.98
CA ASN A 263 6.94 -25.26 -15.01
C ASN A 263 5.70 -26.13 -14.84
#